data_1f445a426f7b3a710b60d4ddf2a86bbd
#
_entry.id   1f445a426f7b3a710b60d4ddf2a86bbd
#
_cell.length_a   1.000
_cell.length_b   1.000
_cell.length_c   1.000
_cell.angle_alpha   90.00
_cell.angle_beta   90.00
_cell.angle_gamma   90.00
#
_symmetry.space_group_name_H-M   'P 1'
#
loop_
_entity.id
_entity.type
_entity.pdbx_description
1 polymer ?
#
loop_
_entity_poly.entity_id
_entity_poly.type
_entity_poly.pdbx_seq_one_letter_code
_entity_poly.pdbx_strand_id
1 'polypeptide(L)'
;MNYRSHKKVLSDLKCLLEKLDKKSLTKKNSLLSKASIGEHFRHIIEFYQCCISQKQSGIINYDLRIRNKALEENSDLGIVTLTTLIEFLRKLTPQDDCPIILNKGDANAEIGDEVVKSFYFRELDYCLDHCIHHQSLIKIGLIDQNLDH
;
A
#
# COMPACT_ATOMS: atom_id res chain seq x y z
N MET A 1 8.13 5.68 13.75
CA MET A 1 6.92 5.03 13.20
C MET A 1 5.84 4.89 14.28
N ASN A 2 4.60 5.26 13.99
CA ASN A 2 3.46 5.08 14.88
C ASN A 2 2.66 3.81 14.52
N TYR A 3 3.01 2.68 15.12
CA TYR A 3 2.33 1.40 14.86
C TYR A 3 0.80 1.45 15.03
N ARG A 4 0.27 2.22 16.00
CA ARG A 4 -1.18 2.31 16.24
C ARG A 4 -1.92 2.87 15.02
N SER A 5 -1.35 3.89 14.37
CA SER A 5 -1.93 4.49 13.17
C SER A 5 -1.90 3.51 11.99
N HIS A 6 -0.78 2.85 11.76
CA HIS A 6 -0.68 1.81 10.72
C HIS A 6 -1.69 0.67 10.95
N LYS A 7 -1.72 0.14 12.17
CA LYS A 7 -2.66 -0.92 12.54
C LYS A 7 -4.10 -0.50 12.28
N LYS A 8 -4.49 0.70 12.74
CA LYS A 8 -5.86 1.19 12.57
C LYS A 8 -6.24 1.22 11.09
N VAL A 9 -5.46 1.92 10.28
CA VAL A 9 -5.73 2.14 8.87
C VAL A 9 -5.77 0.83 8.08
N LEU A 10 -4.81 -0.08 8.29
CA LEU A 10 -4.80 -1.38 7.62
C LEU A 10 -5.92 -2.31 8.10
N SER A 11 -6.32 -2.21 9.38
CA SER A 11 -7.48 -2.97 9.90
C SER A 11 -8.79 -2.45 9.33
N ASP A 12 -8.96 -1.14 9.18
CA ASP A 12 -10.15 -0.54 8.55
C ASP A 12 -10.26 -1.02 7.08
N LEU A 13 -9.16 -1.05 6.34
CA LEU A 13 -9.12 -1.61 4.98
C LEU A 13 -9.49 -3.09 4.94
N LYS A 14 -8.97 -3.88 5.87
CA LYS A 14 -9.31 -5.30 5.99
C LYS A 14 -10.80 -5.50 6.23
N CYS A 15 -11.38 -4.80 7.19
CA CYS A 15 -12.82 -4.86 7.48
C CYS A 15 -13.67 -4.43 6.27
N LEU A 16 -13.18 -3.51 5.47
CA LEU A 16 -13.86 -3.12 4.23
C LEU A 16 -13.82 -4.23 3.19
N LEU A 17 -12.65 -4.89 2.99
CA LEU A 17 -12.52 -6.03 2.07
C LEU A 17 -13.45 -7.20 2.44
N GLU A 18 -13.69 -7.41 3.73
CA GLU A 18 -14.62 -8.46 4.23
C GLU A 18 -16.07 -8.24 3.76
N LYS A 19 -16.43 -7.00 3.38
CA LYS A 19 -17.78 -6.62 2.94
C LYS A 19 -17.93 -6.53 1.42
N LEU A 20 -16.81 -6.55 0.66
CA LEU A 20 -16.82 -6.32 -0.78
C LEU A 20 -16.71 -7.64 -1.54
N ASP A 21 -17.60 -7.82 -2.50
CA ASP A 21 -17.53 -8.92 -3.46
C ASP A 21 -16.61 -8.58 -4.65
N LYS A 22 -16.28 -9.60 -5.43
CA LYS A 22 -15.43 -9.44 -6.61
C LYS A 22 -16.00 -8.42 -7.60
N LYS A 23 -17.32 -8.36 -7.77
CA LYS A 23 -17.97 -7.43 -8.69
C LYS A 23 -17.74 -5.98 -8.27
N SER A 24 -17.92 -5.68 -6.98
CA SER A 24 -17.69 -4.35 -6.43
C SER A 24 -16.22 -3.93 -6.51
N LEU A 25 -15.30 -4.88 -6.25
CA LEU A 25 -13.86 -4.63 -6.34
C LEU A 25 -13.40 -4.30 -7.77
N THR A 26 -13.93 -5.01 -8.78
CA THR A 26 -13.42 -4.92 -10.16
C THR A 26 -14.16 -3.91 -11.03
N LYS A 27 -15.32 -3.39 -10.56
CA LYS A 27 -16.11 -2.43 -11.31
C LYS A 27 -15.32 -1.15 -11.55
N LYS A 28 -15.18 -0.78 -12.84
CA LYS A 28 -14.52 0.46 -13.23
C LYS A 28 -15.38 1.67 -12.88
N ASN A 29 -14.74 2.70 -12.36
CA ASN A 29 -15.38 3.89 -11.84
C ASN A 29 -14.93 5.14 -12.61
N SER A 30 -15.88 5.91 -13.14
CA SER A 30 -15.58 7.12 -13.93
C SER A 30 -14.95 8.22 -13.08
N LEU A 31 -15.35 8.33 -11.80
CA LEU A 31 -14.80 9.31 -10.86
C LEU A 31 -13.36 8.98 -10.41
N LEU A 32 -12.93 7.74 -10.63
CA LEU A 32 -11.57 7.27 -10.33
C LEU A 32 -10.70 7.12 -11.60
N SER A 33 -10.93 7.94 -12.61
CA SER A 33 -10.22 7.86 -13.89
C SER A 33 -10.25 6.45 -14.51
N LYS A 34 -11.39 5.76 -14.37
CA LYS A 34 -11.61 4.37 -14.79
C LYS A 34 -10.83 3.32 -13.96
N ALA A 35 -10.23 3.70 -12.85
CA ALA A 35 -9.70 2.72 -11.91
C ALA A 35 -10.85 2.03 -11.14
N SER A 36 -10.59 0.84 -10.60
CA SER A 36 -11.51 0.12 -9.71
C SER A 36 -11.08 0.29 -8.24
N ILE A 37 -12.00 -0.02 -7.33
CA ILE A 37 -11.68 -0.08 -5.89
C ILE A 37 -10.54 -1.08 -5.64
N GLY A 38 -10.57 -2.24 -6.28
CA GLY A 38 -9.53 -3.27 -6.15
C GLY A 38 -8.15 -2.80 -6.61
N GLU A 39 -8.07 -1.97 -7.66
CA GLU A 39 -6.79 -1.37 -8.09
C GLU A 39 -6.19 -0.47 -7.00
N HIS A 40 -7.00 0.27 -6.24
CA HIS A 40 -6.53 1.07 -5.12
C HIS A 40 -6.10 0.19 -3.93
N PHE A 41 -6.84 -0.88 -3.60
CA PHE A 41 -6.40 -1.84 -2.58
C PHE A 41 -5.06 -2.48 -2.93
N ARG A 42 -4.94 -3.00 -4.18
CA ARG A 42 -3.67 -3.54 -4.66
C ARG A 42 -2.53 -2.54 -4.49
N HIS A 43 -2.75 -1.30 -4.91
CA HIS A 43 -1.73 -0.25 -4.88
C HIS A 43 -1.22 0.02 -3.46
N ILE A 44 -2.12 0.15 -2.48
CA ILE A 44 -1.77 0.31 -1.07
C ILE A 44 -0.89 -0.85 -0.58
N ILE A 45 -1.34 -2.08 -0.83
CA ILE A 45 -0.65 -3.30 -0.38
C ILE A 45 0.75 -3.38 -0.98
N GLU A 46 0.86 -3.13 -2.29
CA GLU A 46 2.13 -3.19 -3.01
C GLU A 46 3.15 -2.16 -2.53
N PHE A 47 2.71 -0.97 -2.09
CA PHE A 47 3.60 0.03 -1.51
C PHE A 47 4.23 -0.46 -0.21
N TYR A 48 3.44 -1.00 0.71
CA TYR A 48 3.97 -1.61 1.94
C TYR A 48 4.89 -2.78 1.65
N GLN A 49 4.50 -3.69 0.76
CA GLN A 49 5.32 -4.84 0.38
C GLN A 49 6.66 -4.42 -0.23
N CYS A 50 6.66 -3.40 -1.08
CA CYS A 50 7.86 -2.85 -1.68
C CYS A 50 8.80 -2.28 -0.61
N CYS A 51 8.29 -1.41 0.27
CA CYS A 51 9.08 -0.83 1.36
C CYS A 51 9.71 -1.91 2.27
N ILE A 52 8.93 -2.93 2.60
CA ILE A 52 9.39 -4.02 3.49
C ILE A 52 10.41 -4.91 2.80
N SER A 53 10.16 -5.34 1.57
CA SER A 53 11.02 -6.29 0.85
C SER A 53 12.38 -5.69 0.48
N GLN A 54 12.43 -4.39 0.22
CA GLN A 54 13.66 -3.71 -0.20
C GLN A 54 14.48 -3.16 0.97
N LYS A 55 14.02 -3.27 2.22
CA LYS A 55 14.75 -2.81 3.41
C LYS A 55 16.20 -3.31 3.45
N GLN A 56 16.41 -4.61 3.19
CA GLN A 56 17.74 -5.23 3.30
C GLN A 56 18.77 -4.69 2.31
N SER A 57 18.34 -4.25 1.14
CA SER A 57 19.24 -3.63 0.15
C SER A 57 19.69 -2.24 0.56
N GLY A 58 18.99 -1.60 1.51
CA GLY A 58 19.18 -0.20 1.86
C GLY A 58 18.70 0.79 0.80
N ILE A 59 18.10 0.30 -0.29
CA ILE A 59 17.58 1.10 -1.40
C ILE A 59 16.12 0.75 -1.62
N ILE A 60 15.23 1.74 -1.55
CA ILE A 60 13.82 1.60 -1.87
C ILE A 60 13.52 2.30 -3.19
N ASN A 61 12.86 1.57 -4.11
CA ASN A 61 12.34 2.10 -5.35
C ASN A 61 10.90 1.62 -5.56
N TYR A 62 9.93 2.52 -5.36
CA TYR A 62 8.51 2.20 -5.48
C TYR A 62 8.06 1.97 -6.92
N ASP A 63 8.80 2.46 -7.93
CA ASP A 63 8.48 2.26 -9.34
C ASP A 63 8.74 0.81 -9.76
N LEU A 64 9.71 0.15 -9.10
CA LEU A 64 10.08 -1.27 -9.30
C LEU A 64 9.26 -2.24 -8.44
N ARG A 65 8.17 -1.80 -7.79
CA ARG A 65 7.32 -2.69 -7.01
C ARG A 65 6.70 -3.80 -7.87
N ILE A 66 6.61 -4.98 -7.31
CA ILE A 66 5.95 -6.12 -7.95
C ILE A 66 4.45 -5.88 -7.99
N ARG A 67 3.84 -5.99 -9.18
CA ARG A 67 2.40 -5.80 -9.37
C ARG A 67 1.69 -7.16 -9.38
N ASN A 68 0.82 -7.38 -8.39
CA ASN A 68 0.02 -8.59 -8.26
C ASN A 68 -1.46 -8.31 -8.54
N LYS A 69 -1.89 -8.55 -9.79
CA LYS A 69 -3.29 -8.32 -10.20
C LYS A 69 -4.33 -9.13 -9.42
N ALA A 70 -3.95 -10.27 -8.84
CA ALA A 70 -4.89 -11.06 -8.05
C ALA A 70 -5.44 -10.30 -6.83
N LEU A 71 -4.70 -9.32 -6.30
CA LEU A 71 -5.16 -8.44 -5.21
C LEU A 71 -6.31 -7.50 -5.62
N GLU A 72 -6.54 -7.27 -6.92
CA GLU A 72 -7.62 -6.41 -7.40
C GLU A 72 -9.00 -7.09 -7.31
N GLU A 73 -9.04 -8.41 -7.34
CA GLU A 73 -10.26 -9.18 -7.52
C GLU A 73 -10.50 -10.25 -6.45
N ASN A 74 -9.53 -10.48 -5.58
CA ASN A 74 -9.58 -11.51 -4.54
C ASN A 74 -9.46 -10.87 -3.15
N SER A 75 -10.62 -10.66 -2.51
CA SER A 75 -10.71 -10.09 -1.17
C SER A 75 -9.98 -10.95 -0.13
N ASP A 76 -10.08 -12.28 -0.20
CA ASP A 76 -9.43 -13.18 0.76
C ASP A 76 -7.90 -13.04 0.70
N LEU A 77 -7.32 -12.96 -0.51
CA LEU A 77 -5.90 -12.70 -0.68
C LEU A 77 -5.50 -11.34 -0.08
N GLY A 78 -6.32 -10.30 -0.31
CA GLY A 78 -6.11 -8.98 0.27
C GLY A 78 -6.15 -9.00 1.79
N ILE A 79 -7.13 -9.68 2.39
CA ILE A 79 -7.30 -9.83 3.85
C ILE A 79 -6.09 -10.54 4.47
N VAL A 80 -5.65 -11.66 3.89
CA VAL A 80 -4.48 -12.40 4.35
C VAL A 80 -3.22 -11.53 4.27
N THR A 81 -3.04 -10.82 3.16
CA THR A 81 -1.88 -9.96 2.97
C THR A 81 -1.86 -8.80 3.95
N LEU A 82 -2.98 -8.10 4.16
CA LEU A 82 -3.10 -7.03 5.15
C LEU A 82 -2.83 -7.53 6.57
N THR A 83 -3.33 -8.72 6.91
CA THR A 83 -3.06 -9.36 8.21
C THR A 83 -1.55 -9.60 8.41
N THR A 84 -0.88 -10.11 7.37
CA THR A 84 0.57 -10.34 7.40
C THR A 84 1.36 -9.02 7.56
N LEU A 85 0.94 -7.95 6.88
CA LEU A 85 1.54 -6.63 7.02
C LEU A 85 1.39 -6.08 8.44
N ILE A 86 0.19 -6.17 9.03
CA ILE A 86 -0.08 -5.73 10.41
C ILE A 86 0.82 -6.48 11.40
N GLU A 87 0.93 -7.80 11.26
CA GLU A 87 1.77 -8.63 12.13
C GLU A 87 3.26 -8.35 11.96
N PHE A 88 3.71 -8.05 10.73
CA PHE A 88 5.08 -7.63 10.48
C PHE A 88 5.37 -6.30 11.18
N LEU A 89 4.54 -5.28 10.97
CA LEU A 89 4.72 -3.95 11.55
C LEU A 89 4.69 -3.99 13.09
N ARG A 90 3.93 -4.90 13.68
CA ARG A 90 3.85 -5.10 15.13
C ARG A 90 5.18 -5.54 15.75
N LYS A 91 6.00 -6.26 14.99
CA LYS A 91 7.28 -6.81 15.47
C LYS A 91 8.42 -5.81 15.38
N LEU A 92 8.24 -4.70 14.68
CA LEU A 92 9.27 -3.68 14.52
C LEU A 92 9.56 -2.98 15.85
N THR A 93 10.85 -2.74 16.09
CA THR A 93 11.40 -2.05 17.25
C THR A 93 12.14 -0.81 16.80
N PRO A 94 12.48 0.15 17.68
CA PRO A 94 13.27 1.32 17.29
C PRO A 94 14.62 0.99 16.62
N GLN A 95 15.19 -0.19 16.91
CA GLN A 95 16.44 -0.66 16.30
C GLN A 95 16.31 -1.06 14.83
N ASP A 96 15.07 -1.24 14.37
CA ASP A 96 14.80 -1.55 12.96
C ASP A 96 14.87 -0.33 12.05
N ASP A 97 14.89 0.88 12.62
CA ASP A 97 15.09 2.10 11.85
C ASP A 97 16.54 2.19 11.36
N CYS A 98 16.70 2.38 10.08
CA CYS A 98 18.02 2.42 9.45
C CYS A 98 18.01 3.44 8.29
N PRO A 99 19.19 3.98 7.93
CA PRO A 99 19.33 4.81 6.74
C PRO A 99 18.88 4.04 5.49
N ILE A 100 18.12 4.72 4.63
CA ILE A 100 17.63 4.21 3.35
C ILE A 100 17.95 5.23 2.27
N ILE A 101 18.28 4.74 1.10
CA ILE A 101 18.34 5.52 -0.13
C ILE A 101 17.01 5.31 -0.87
N LEU A 102 16.26 6.39 -1.10
CA LEU A 102 15.11 6.36 -1.99
C LEU A 102 15.62 6.66 -3.40
N ASN A 103 15.52 5.69 -4.29
CA ASN A 103 15.82 5.82 -5.70
C ASN A 103 14.52 6.01 -6.48
N LYS A 104 14.48 7.00 -7.35
CA LYS A 104 13.34 7.28 -8.25
C LYS A 104 13.78 6.98 -9.67
N GLY A 105 12.92 6.39 -10.45
CA GLY A 105 13.18 6.09 -11.84
C GLY A 105 12.97 4.63 -12.20
N ASP A 106 12.99 4.34 -13.49
CA ASP A 106 12.79 3.01 -14.02
C ASP A 106 14.01 2.08 -13.79
N ALA A 107 13.88 0.80 -14.17
CA ALA A 107 14.92 -0.21 -13.98
C ALA A 107 16.24 0.09 -14.70
N ASN A 108 16.24 1.03 -15.64
CA ASN A 108 17.41 1.42 -16.45
C ASN A 108 18.05 2.72 -15.95
N ALA A 109 17.42 3.42 -14.97
CA ALA A 109 18.02 4.60 -14.37
C ALA A 109 19.24 4.20 -13.55
N GLU A 110 20.41 4.79 -13.85
CA GLU A 110 21.59 4.62 -13.01
C GLU A 110 21.31 5.15 -11.59
N ILE A 111 21.83 4.44 -10.58
CA ILE A 111 21.76 4.92 -9.19
C ILE A 111 22.56 6.24 -9.15
N GLY A 112 21.87 7.36 -9.15
CA GLY A 112 22.55 8.67 -9.08
C GLY A 112 21.76 9.87 -9.56
N ASP A 113 20.81 9.68 -10.47
CA ASP A 113 20.14 10.83 -11.10
C ASP A 113 19.03 11.45 -10.23
N GLU A 114 18.32 10.66 -9.39
CA GLU A 114 17.34 11.17 -8.42
C GLU A 114 17.37 10.36 -7.11
N VAL A 115 18.38 10.58 -6.28
CA VAL A 115 18.53 9.86 -5.00
C VAL A 115 18.20 10.77 -3.83
N VAL A 116 17.34 10.31 -2.95
CA VAL A 116 17.00 10.99 -1.70
C VAL A 116 17.41 10.14 -0.51
N LYS A 117 18.16 10.72 0.43
CA LYS A 117 18.47 10.07 1.70
C LYS A 117 17.23 10.09 2.60
N SER A 118 16.89 8.94 3.16
CA SER A 118 15.76 8.76 4.05
C SER A 118 16.07 7.79 5.18
N PHE A 119 15.07 7.45 5.97
CA PHE A 119 15.10 6.43 7.02
C PHE A 119 13.94 5.46 6.85
N TYR A 120 14.14 4.21 7.26
CA TYR A 120 13.16 3.15 7.04
C TYR A 120 11.78 3.46 7.65
N PHE A 121 11.73 3.98 8.86
CA PHE A 121 10.47 4.35 9.49
C PHE A 121 9.80 5.55 8.84
N ARG A 122 10.57 6.47 8.30
CA ARG A 122 10.02 7.57 7.49
C ARG A 122 9.36 7.03 6.22
N GLU A 123 9.94 6.03 5.57
CA GLU A 123 9.35 5.40 4.38
C GLU A 123 8.10 4.59 4.74
N LEU A 124 8.05 3.92 5.88
CA LEU A 124 6.81 3.30 6.37
C LEU A 124 5.72 4.35 6.65
N ASP A 125 6.06 5.48 7.30
CA ASP A 125 5.09 6.55 7.53
C ASP A 125 4.62 7.18 6.21
N TYR A 126 5.47 7.25 5.18
CA TYR A 126 5.04 7.60 3.81
C TYR A 126 4.04 6.60 3.24
N CYS A 127 4.25 5.29 3.43
CA CYS A 127 3.26 4.28 3.04
C CYS A 127 1.92 4.49 3.75
N LEU A 128 1.93 4.94 5.02
CA LEU A 128 0.71 5.27 5.77
C LEU A 128 -0.01 6.47 5.17
N ASP A 129 0.69 7.57 4.93
CA ASP A 129 0.10 8.78 4.32
C ASP A 129 -0.49 8.47 2.94
N HIS A 130 0.25 7.69 2.15
CA HIS A 130 -0.20 7.22 0.85
C HIS A 130 -1.44 6.33 0.93
N CYS A 131 -1.49 5.45 1.93
CA CYS A 131 -2.65 4.61 2.22
C CYS A 131 -3.89 5.47 2.56
N ILE A 132 -3.74 6.48 3.42
CA ILE A 132 -4.83 7.40 3.79
C ILE A 132 -5.36 8.15 2.56
N HIS A 133 -4.46 8.59 1.67
CA HIS A 133 -4.84 9.20 0.40
C HIS A 133 -5.71 8.25 -0.44
N HIS A 134 -5.26 7.01 -0.62
CA HIS A 134 -6.00 6.01 -1.41
C HIS A 134 -7.30 5.55 -0.75
N GLN A 135 -7.40 5.57 0.59
CA GLN A 135 -8.68 5.35 1.28
C GLN A 135 -9.75 6.39 0.88
N SER A 136 -9.36 7.64 0.67
CA SER A 136 -10.28 8.68 0.19
C SER A 136 -10.79 8.37 -1.22
N LEU A 137 -9.94 7.84 -2.10
CA LEU A 137 -10.34 7.41 -3.45
C LEU A 137 -11.25 6.17 -3.38
N ILE A 138 -10.93 5.20 -2.54
CA ILE A 138 -11.79 4.02 -2.30
C ILE A 138 -13.18 4.49 -1.83
N LYS A 139 -13.26 5.44 -0.89
CA LYS A 139 -14.52 6.01 -0.41
C LYS A 139 -15.35 6.63 -1.54
N ILE A 140 -14.73 7.37 -2.45
CA ILE A 140 -15.40 7.91 -3.65
C ILE A 140 -15.97 6.76 -4.50
N GLY A 141 -15.19 5.69 -4.69
CA GLY A 141 -15.63 4.51 -5.44
C GLY A 141 -16.82 3.79 -4.80
N LEU A 142 -16.85 3.70 -3.46
CA LEU A 142 -17.96 3.10 -2.72
C LEU A 142 -19.24 3.94 -2.86
N ILE A 143 -19.13 5.27 -2.70
CA ILE A 143 -20.25 6.20 -2.88
C ILE A 143 -20.84 6.07 -4.29
N ASP A 144 -20.00 6.06 -5.33
CA ASP A 144 -20.45 5.92 -6.73
C ASP A 144 -21.15 4.58 -6.99
N GLN A 145 -20.80 3.55 -6.24
CA GLN A 145 -21.44 2.24 -6.31
C GLN A 145 -22.66 2.08 -5.38
N ASN A 146 -23.02 3.11 -4.59
CA ASN A 146 -24.03 3.05 -3.55
C ASN A 146 -23.78 1.96 -2.51
N LEU A 147 -22.52 1.76 -2.12
CA LEU A 147 -22.09 0.82 -1.09
C LEU A 147 -21.84 1.55 0.24
N ASP A 148 -22.05 0.83 1.34
CA ASP A 148 -21.74 1.34 2.68
C ASP A 148 -20.22 1.56 2.86
N HIS A 149 -19.86 2.66 3.56
CA HIS A 149 -18.48 3.10 3.74
C HIS A 149 -18.19 3.63 5.15
#